data_6d22354e6bb6f98c0a886b385f74ad3d
#
_entry.id   6d22354e6bb6f98c0a886b385f74ad3d
#
_cell.length_a   1.000
_cell.length_b   1.000
_cell.length_c   1.000
_cell.angle_alpha   90.00
_cell.angle_beta   90.00
_cell.angle_gamma   90.00
#
_symmetry.space_group_name_H-M   'P 1'
#
loop_
_entity.id
_entity.type
_entity.pdbx_description
1 polymer ?
#
loop_
_entity_poly.entity_id
_entity_poly.type
_entity_poly.pdbx_seq_one_letter_code
_entity_poly.pdbx_strand_id
1 'polypeptide(L)'
;LAYPLGGHFHIPHGLSNALVLPHVLGFNASVAAPLYAELAPLVLGEQLRAGGVLQQTEQFIGALADFSVRSGLPTRLRDAGVPQDMLPTLARDAMQQQRLLVNNPREMTEAHALAIYQVAY
;
A
#
# COMPACT_ATOMS: atom_id res chain seq x y z
N LEU A 1 -8.05 0.73 -2.80
CA LEU A 1 -7.54 2.12 -2.71
C LEU A 1 -6.99 2.65 -4.05
N ALA A 2 -6.53 1.79 -4.97
CA ALA A 2 -5.98 2.24 -6.26
C ALA A 2 -7.03 2.80 -7.25
N TYR A 3 -8.25 2.28 -7.24
CA TYR A 3 -9.29 2.66 -8.20
C TYR A 3 -9.65 4.15 -8.22
N PRO A 4 -9.85 4.84 -7.08
CA PRO A 4 -10.13 6.27 -7.09
C PRO A 4 -9.00 7.11 -7.68
N LEU A 5 -7.74 6.70 -7.53
CA LEU A 5 -6.58 7.38 -8.13
C LEU A 5 -6.64 7.37 -9.65
N GLY A 6 -6.98 6.22 -10.23
CA GLY A 6 -7.20 6.10 -11.68
C GLY A 6 -8.43 6.89 -12.14
N GLY A 7 -9.52 6.83 -11.37
CA GLY A 7 -10.78 7.49 -11.72
C GLY A 7 -10.71 9.01 -11.72
N HIS A 8 -10.10 9.61 -10.71
CA HIS A 8 -10.02 11.07 -10.57
C HIS A 8 -8.82 11.70 -11.31
N PHE A 9 -7.67 11.01 -11.32
CA PHE A 9 -6.41 11.62 -11.78
C PHE A 9 -5.80 10.93 -13.00
N HIS A 10 -6.49 9.92 -13.55
CA HIS A 10 -6.00 9.15 -14.70
C HIS A 10 -4.61 8.51 -14.47
N ILE A 11 -4.25 8.28 -13.20
CA ILE A 11 -3.00 7.60 -12.84
C ILE A 11 -3.11 6.16 -13.33
N PRO A 12 -2.13 5.65 -14.10
CA PRO A 12 -2.14 4.27 -14.57
C PRO A 12 -2.36 3.27 -13.44
N HIS A 13 -3.13 2.22 -13.66
CA HIS A 13 -3.54 1.27 -12.61
C HIS A 13 -2.34 0.66 -11.88
N GLY A 14 -1.29 0.28 -12.61
CA GLY A 14 -0.07 -0.26 -12.01
C GLY A 14 0.61 0.74 -11.07
N LEU A 15 0.71 2.01 -11.47
CA LEU A 15 1.27 3.06 -10.62
C LEU A 15 0.37 3.35 -9.41
N SER A 16 -0.95 3.40 -9.61
CA SER A 16 -1.92 3.57 -8.51
C SER A 16 -1.75 2.47 -7.45
N ASN A 17 -1.56 1.22 -7.88
CA ASN A 17 -1.27 0.12 -6.96
C ASN A 17 0.08 0.32 -6.26
N ALA A 18 1.14 0.64 -6.98
CA ALA A 18 2.49 0.81 -6.42
C ALA A 18 2.52 1.91 -5.34
N LEU A 19 1.80 3.01 -5.55
CA LEU A 19 1.72 4.14 -4.62
C LEU A 19 1.10 3.78 -3.27
N VAL A 20 0.09 2.91 -3.26
CA VAL A 20 -0.63 2.55 -2.02
C VAL A 20 -0.17 1.23 -1.40
N LEU A 21 0.47 0.36 -2.17
CA LEU A 21 0.81 -1.01 -1.75
C LEU A 21 1.58 -1.08 -0.43
N PRO A 22 2.72 -0.40 -0.23
CA PRO A 22 3.48 -0.51 1.01
C PRO A 22 2.66 -0.11 2.24
N HIS A 23 1.83 0.91 2.09
CA HIS A 23 0.99 1.45 3.15
C HIS A 23 -0.18 0.53 3.49
N VAL A 24 -0.80 -0.10 2.48
CA VAL A 24 -1.84 -1.12 2.68
C VAL A 24 -1.27 -2.37 3.36
N LEU A 25 -0.08 -2.81 2.95
CA LEU A 25 0.59 -3.94 3.60
C LEU A 25 0.92 -3.61 5.06
N GLY A 26 1.41 -2.40 5.34
CA GLY A 26 1.65 -1.93 6.70
C GLY A 26 0.37 -1.93 7.55
N PHE A 27 -0.74 -1.47 6.99
CA PHE A 27 -2.05 -1.52 7.65
C PHE A 27 -2.49 -2.95 7.96
N ASN A 28 -2.29 -3.89 7.03
CA ASN A 28 -2.66 -5.28 7.17
C ASN A 28 -1.71 -6.08 8.05
N ALA A 29 -0.51 -5.59 8.34
CA ALA A 29 0.52 -6.32 9.08
C ALA A 29 0.05 -6.79 10.47
N SER A 30 -0.88 -6.06 11.11
CA SER A 30 -1.45 -6.47 12.40
C SER A 30 -2.15 -7.84 12.38
N VAL A 31 -2.60 -8.29 11.22
CA VAL A 31 -3.29 -9.58 11.04
C VAL A 31 -2.59 -10.50 10.03
N ALA A 32 -1.79 -9.97 9.13
CA ALA A 32 -1.18 -10.70 8.01
C ALA A 32 0.35 -10.85 8.13
N ALA A 33 0.99 -10.34 9.19
CA ALA A 33 2.44 -10.42 9.36
C ALA A 33 3.03 -11.84 9.19
N PRO A 34 2.43 -12.92 9.71
CA PRO A 34 2.97 -14.27 9.51
C PRO A 34 3.07 -14.64 8.03
N LEU A 35 2.06 -14.30 7.21
CA LEU A 35 2.07 -14.56 5.76
C LEU A 35 3.12 -13.72 5.04
N TYR A 36 3.28 -12.47 5.43
CA TYR A 36 4.31 -11.60 4.83
C TYR A 36 5.72 -12.07 5.18
N ALA A 37 5.93 -12.55 6.41
CA ALA A 37 7.20 -13.13 6.83
C ALA A 37 7.55 -14.41 6.03
N GLU A 38 6.55 -15.25 5.69
CA GLU A 38 6.75 -16.41 4.82
C GLU A 38 7.18 -16.02 3.39
N LEU A 39 6.70 -14.86 2.90
CA LEU A 39 7.04 -14.34 1.57
C LEU A 39 8.39 -13.61 1.54
N ALA A 40 8.87 -13.11 2.68
CA ALA A 40 10.08 -12.31 2.75
C ALA A 40 11.32 -13.02 2.14
N PRO A 41 11.59 -14.31 2.39
CA PRO A 41 12.72 -15.00 1.77
C PRO A 41 12.65 -15.07 0.24
N LEU A 42 11.44 -15.14 -0.32
CA LEU A 42 11.23 -15.21 -1.77
C LEU A 42 11.55 -13.88 -2.46
N VAL A 43 11.35 -12.75 -1.76
CA VAL A 43 11.60 -11.41 -2.30
C VAL A 43 13.03 -10.95 -2.02
N LEU A 44 13.54 -11.20 -0.83
CA LEU A 44 14.84 -10.71 -0.36
C LEU A 44 15.98 -11.71 -0.57
N GLY A 45 15.69 -13.00 -0.60
CA GLY A 45 16.73 -14.03 -0.70
C GLY A 45 17.80 -13.87 0.38
N GLU A 46 19.06 -13.80 -0.04
CA GLU A 46 20.23 -13.62 0.85
C GLU A 46 20.27 -12.23 1.54
N GLN A 47 19.50 -11.26 1.07
CA GLN A 47 19.43 -9.94 1.69
C GLN A 47 18.52 -9.93 2.93
N LEU A 48 17.74 -10.99 3.15
CA LEU A 48 16.89 -11.10 4.34
C LEU A 48 17.74 -11.24 5.59
N ARG A 49 17.61 -10.26 6.50
CA ARG A 49 18.28 -10.31 7.80
C ARG A 49 17.47 -11.15 8.78
N ALA A 50 18.17 -11.88 9.65
CA ALA A 50 17.54 -12.66 10.71
C ALA A 50 16.68 -11.76 11.62
N GLY A 51 15.56 -12.30 12.08
CA GLY A 51 14.63 -11.61 12.94
C GLY A 51 13.33 -12.37 13.11
N GLY A 52 12.48 -11.90 14.00
CA GLY A 52 11.14 -12.44 14.21
C GLY A 52 10.17 -12.04 13.09
N VAL A 53 8.94 -12.52 13.21
CA VAL A 53 7.87 -12.30 12.20
C VAL A 53 7.70 -10.83 11.85
N LEU A 54 7.67 -9.93 12.83
CA LEU A 54 7.48 -8.49 12.58
C LEU A 54 8.65 -7.89 11.80
N GLN A 55 9.89 -8.21 12.17
CA GLN A 55 11.08 -7.70 11.47
C GLN A 55 11.18 -8.23 10.04
N GLN A 56 10.81 -9.48 9.80
CA GLN A 56 10.76 -10.03 8.45
C GLN A 56 9.65 -9.38 7.62
N THR A 57 8.50 -9.11 8.23
CA THR A 57 7.39 -8.36 7.59
C THR A 57 7.82 -6.94 7.20
N GLU A 58 8.50 -6.23 8.08
CA GLU A 58 9.02 -4.88 7.80
C GLU A 58 10.02 -4.90 6.64
N GLN A 59 10.93 -5.87 6.62
CA GLN A 59 11.87 -6.04 5.53
C GLN A 59 11.16 -6.34 4.19
N PHE A 60 10.15 -7.20 4.22
CA PHE A 60 9.33 -7.51 3.04
C PHE A 60 8.63 -6.27 2.48
N ILE A 61 7.94 -5.51 3.33
CA ILE A 61 7.25 -4.28 2.92
C ILE A 61 8.26 -3.25 2.40
N GLY A 62 9.38 -3.09 3.10
CA GLY A 62 10.46 -2.19 2.69
C GLY A 62 11.05 -2.55 1.32
N ALA A 63 11.26 -3.84 1.04
CA ALA A 63 11.76 -4.31 -0.25
C ALA A 63 10.78 -3.98 -1.39
N LEU A 64 9.47 -4.14 -1.17
CA LEU A 64 8.45 -3.78 -2.17
C LEU A 64 8.40 -2.28 -2.43
N ALA A 65 8.53 -1.45 -1.38
CA ALA A 65 8.64 -0.01 -1.52
C ALA A 65 9.89 0.39 -2.32
N ASP A 66 11.03 -0.26 -2.05
CA ASP A 66 12.30 -0.01 -2.72
C ASP A 66 12.26 -0.32 -4.22
N PHE A 67 11.46 -1.28 -4.65
CA PHE A 67 11.27 -1.54 -6.09
C PHE A 67 10.71 -0.32 -6.83
N SER A 68 9.76 0.40 -6.24
CA SER A 68 9.22 1.64 -6.83
C SER A 68 10.30 2.72 -6.93
N VAL A 69 11.09 2.90 -5.87
CA VAL A 69 12.21 3.86 -5.86
C VAL A 69 13.23 3.53 -6.95
N ARG A 70 13.69 2.28 -7.00
CA ARG A 70 14.69 1.81 -7.97
C ARG A 70 14.19 1.84 -9.42
N SER A 71 12.88 1.72 -9.61
CA SER A 71 12.24 1.83 -10.92
C SER A 71 12.02 3.28 -11.35
N GLY A 72 12.37 4.28 -10.53
CA GLY A 72 12.16 5.70 -10.84
C GLY A 72 10.71 6.14 -10.83
N LEU A 73 9.82 5.36 -10.20
CA LEU A 73 8.41 5.71 -10.08
C LEU A 73 8.18 6.74 -8.98
N PRO A 74 7.16 7.59 -9.09
CA PRO A 74 6.69 8.39 -7.96
C PRO A 74 6.34 7.47 -6.79
N THR A 75 6.77 7.85 -5.59
CA THR A 75 6.53 7.05 -4.37
C THR A 75 5.54 7.70 -3.42
N ARG A 76 5.10 8.92 -3.74
CA ARG A 76 4.10 9.66 -2.97
C ARG A 76 2.97 10.12 -3.86
N LEU A 77 1.78 10.21 -3.30
CA LEU A 77 0.60 10.67 -4.04
C LEU A 77 0.78 12.10 -4.58
N ARG A 78 1.39 12.99 -3.80
CA ARG A 78 1.67 14.37 -4.24
C ARG A 78 2.61 14.42 -5.45
N ASP A 79 3.58 13.53 -5.54
CA ASP A 79 4.53 13.46 -6.66
C ASP A 79 3.87 12.89 -7.91
N ALA A 80 2.74 12.19 -7.75
CA ALA A 80 1.88 11.73 -8.83
C ALA A 80 0.75 12.72 -9.19
N GLY A 81 0.78 13.93 -8.61
CA GLY A 81 -0.17 15.00 -8.94
C GLY A 81 -1.49 14.96 -8.18
N VAL A 82 -1.59 14.20 -7.08
CA VAL A 82 -2.80 14.15 -6.25
C VAL A 82 -2.81 15.34 -5.29
N PRO A 83 -3.84 16.20 -5.30
CA PRO A 83 -3.98 17.28 -4.34
C PRO A 83 -4.36 16.76 -2.95
N GLN A 84 -3.84 17.42 -1.90
CA GLN A 84 -4.06 16.99 -0.51
C GLN A 84 -5.52 17.07 -0.08
N ASP A 85 -6.25 18.07 -0.54
CA ASP A 85 -7.66 18.27 -0.25
C ASP A 85 -8.59 17.21 -0.87
N MET A 86 -8.08 16.42 -1.82
CA MET A 86 -8.80 15.30 -2.42
C MET A 86 -8.73 14.00 -1.61
N LEU A 87 -7.84 13.88 -0.62
CA LEU A 87 -7.67 12.63 0.14
C LEU A 87 -8.97 12.16 0.82
N PRO A 88 -9.81 13.01 1.42
CA PRO A 88 -11.10 12.58 1.97
C PRO A 88 -12.07 12.05 0.91
N THR A 89 -12.09 12.66 -0.28
CA THR A 89 -12.91 12.17 -1.39
C THR A 89 -12.44 10.82 -1.88
N LEU A 90 -11.14 10.63 -2.05
CA LEU A 90 -10.56 9.33 -2.41
C LEU A 90 -10.89 8.24 -1.39
N ALA A 91 -10.85 8.56 -0.10
CA ALA A 91 -11.18 7.61 0.96
C ALA A 91 -12.66 7.17 0.88
N ARG A 92 -13.57 8.11 0.68
CA ARG A 92 -15.01 7.84 0.52
C ARG A 92 -15.27 6.98 -0.72
N ASP A 93 -14.65 7.31 -1.84
CA ASP A 93 -14.85 6.59 -3.10
C ASP A 93 -14.23 5.19 -3.06
N ALA A 94 -13.15 4.99 -2.32
CA ALA A 94 -12.58 3.67 -2.09
C ALA A 94 -13.59 2.74 -1.41
N MET A 95 -14.46 3.25 -0.53
CA MET A 95 -15.49 2.45 0.14
C MET A 95 -16.58 1.93 -0.81
N GLN A 96 -16.72 2.50 -2.01
CA GLN A 96 -17.65 2.00 -3.02
C GLN A 96 -17.17 0.67 -3.64
N GLN A 97 -15.91 0.30 -3.46
CA GLN A 97 -15.31 -0.91 -4.03
C GLN A 97 -15.52 -2.14 -3.11
N GLN A 98 -16.74 -2.37 -2.65
CA GLN A 98 -17.09 -3.41 -1.66
C GLN A 98 -16.58 -4.80 -2.07
N ARG A 99 -16.73 -5.17 -3.35
CA ARG A 99 -16.28 -6.48 -3.88
C ARG A 99 -14.77 -6.70 -3.73
N LEU A 100 -13.98 -5.64 -3.62
CA LEU A 100 -12.53 -5.71 -3.44
C LEU A 100 -12.16 -5.64 -1.96
N LEU A 101 -12.85 -4.80 -1.20
CA LEU A 101 -12.58 -4.59 0.22
C LEU A 101 -12.83 -5.85 1.05
N VAL A 102 -13.83 -6.67 0.70
CA VAL A 102 -14.11 -7.93 1.39
C VAL A 102 -12.98 -8.95 1.31
N ASN A 103 -12.07 -8.81 0.36
CA ASN A 103 -10.91 -9.67 0.21
C ASN A 103 -9.70 -9.20 1.03
N ASN A 104 -9.76 -7.99 1.63
CA ASN A 104 -8.68 -7.50 2.46
C ASN A 104 -8.66 -8.28 3.79
N PRO A 105 -7.48 -8.74 4.28
CA PRO A 105 -7.41 -9.55 5.50
C PRO A 105 -7.85 -8.81 6.77
N ARG A 106 -7.82 -7.48 6.73
CA ARG A 106 -8.27 -6.61 7.82
C ARG A 106 -9.42 -5.74 7.33
N GLU A 107 -10.46 -5.57 8.15
CA GLU A 107 -11.57 -4.68 7.82
C GLU A 107 -11.07 -3.26 7.52
N MET A 108 -11.52 -2.70 6.39
CA MET A 108 -11.17 -1.37 5.91
C MET A 108 -12.35 -0.44 6.09
N THR A 109 -12.19 0.61 6.88
CA THR A 109 -13.15 1.71 7.01
C THR A 109 -12.69 2.93 6.22
N GLU A 110 -13.58 3.92 6.02
CA GLU A 110 -13.22 5.19 5.39
C GLU A 110 -12.10 5.91 6.16
N ALA A 111 -12.14 5.88 7.49
CA ALA A 111 -11.08 6.46 8.32
C ALA A 111 -9.73 5.75 8.11
N HIS A 112 -9.74 4.43 7.97
CA HIS A 112 -8.53 3.67 7.65
C HIS A 112 -7.99 4.02 6.26
N ALA A 113 -8.86 4.11 5.26
CA ALA A 113 -8.48 4.50 3.90
C ALA A 113 -7.88 5.92 3.87
N LEU A 114 -8.49 6.87 4.59
CA LEU A 114 -7.97 8.22 4.71
C LEU A 114 -6.58 8.24 5.37
N ALA A 115 -6.40 7.50 6.46
CA ALA A 115 -5.09 7.40 7.14
C ALA A 115 -4.01 6.83 6.21
N ILE A 116 -4.35 5.80 5.42
CA ILE A 116 -3.43 5.22 4.42
C ILE A 116 -3.05 6.27 3.37
N TYR A 117 -4.03 6.99 2.80
CA TYR A 117 -3.75 8.04 1.83
C TYR A 117 -2.91 9.19 2.41
N GLN A 118 -3.14 9.56 3.67
CA GLN A 118 -2.33 10.59 4.36
C GLN A 118 -0.86 10.17 4.52
N VAL A 119 -0.61 8.89 4.85
CA VAL A 119 0.77 8.37 4.95
C VAL A 119 1.42 8.24 3.57
N ALA A 120 0.64 7.93 2.54
CA ALA A 120 1.12 7.83 1.16
C ALA A 120 1.35 9.20 0.48
N TYR A 121 0.90 10.30 1.07
CA TYR A 121 1.01 11.67 0.54
C TYR A 121 2.39 12.27 0.78
#